data_7f9c1aea78b6c6ee617a72a44accb220
#
_entry.id   7f9c1aea78b6c6ee617a72a44accb220
#
_cell.length_a   1.000
_cell.length_b   1.000
_cell.length_c   1.000
_cell.angle_alpha   90.00
_cell.angle_beta   90.00
_cell.angle_gamma   90.00
#
_symmetry.space_group_name_H-M   'P 1'
#
loop_
_entity.id
_entity.type
_entity.pdbx_description
1 polymer ?
#
loop_
_entity_poly.entity_id
_entity_poly.type
_entity_poly.pdbx_seq_one_letter_code
_entity_poly.pdbx_strand_id
1 'polypeptide(L)'
;MSLSQNIKRFRLEKEMTQEQLASLLGISAQAVSKWETNETYPDGALLVPIANALDVSLDVLFDNKAYSMNDISTRIRNLISDTPSDKQIHLVRDICWQIEKGLFNCRMAIEERYSPDEINMQTQSSYILSDYGFTHVSNGRAPFFCVFPEYGNNLSDVIGNGEEMRKIFAALASPETMRALLFIFQKEANYLFEAEVLSELCEIPRECMDAVIKDLVTLRVVQQSDAEIDGKICTLYYSKPRHLIIALMLFAHELNYQSGCCMQAHNRSKPYLR
;
A
#
# COMPACT_ATOMS: atom_id res chain seq x y z
N MET A 1 24.07 22.08 11.55
CA MET A 1 25.55 21.91 11.57
C MET A 1 26.14 22.66 10.39
N SER A 2 27.47 23.03 10.44
CA SER A 2 28.11 23.63 9.26
C SER A 2 28.45 22.57 8.21
N LEU A 3 28.64 22.97 6.95
CA LEU A 3 29.17 22.10 5.90
C LEU A 3 30.43 21.33 6.35
N SER A 4 31.36 22.03 6.97
CA SER A 4 32.60 21.47 7.49
C SER A 4 32.38 20.34 8.49
N GLN A 5 31.49 20.56 9.44
CA GLN A 5 31.10 19.55 10.43
C GLN A 5 30.42 18.34 9.78
N ASN A 6 29.62 18.56 8.77
CA ASN A 6 28.92 17.49 8.06
C ASN A 6 29.86 16.65 7.22
N ILE A 7 30.78 17.27 6.47
CA ILE A 7 31.85 16.54 5.73
C ILE A 7 32.58 15.61 6.68
N LYS A 8 33.06 16.14 7.81
CA LYS A 8 33.77 15.32 8.81
C LYS A 8 32.93 14.20 9.38
N ARG A 9 31.67 14.49 9.74
CA ARG A 9 30.75 13.51 10.31
C ARG A 9 30.50 12.36 9.36
N PHE A 10 30.07 12.64 8.13
CA PHE A 10 29.72 11.61 7.14
C PHE A 10 30.93 10.79 6.71
N ARG A 11 32.12 11.42 6.61
CA ARG A 11 33.38 10.70 6.38
C ARG A 11 33.67 9.69 7.49
N LEU A 12 33.49 10.09 8.76
CA LEU A 12 33.71 9.21 9.91
C LEU A 12 32.63 8.11 10.00
N GLU A 13 31.38 8.41 9.67
CA GLU A 13 30.29 7.41 9.59
C GLU A 13 30.57 6.34 8.54
N LYS A 14 31.30 6.67 7.48
CA LYS A 14 31.82 5.73 6.48
C LYS A 14 33.20 5.14 6.79
N GLU A 15 33.70 5.36 7.97
CA GLU A 15 35.02 4.85 8.42
C GLU A 15 36.17 5.26 7.48
N MET A 16 36.04 6.35 6.75
CA MET A 16 37.04 6.85 5.81
C MET A 16 38.06 7.74 6.52
N THR A 17 39.32 7.66 6.08
CA THR A 17 40.36 8.66 6.44
C THR A 17 40.24 9.90 5.53
N GLN A 18 40.88 11.02 5.91
CA GLN A 18 40.95 12.21 5.07
C GLN A 18 41.67 11.93 3.75
N GLU A 19 42.69 11.06 3.76
CA GLU A 19 43.41 10.63 2.57
C GLU A 19 42.53 9.81 1.62
N GLN A 20 41.68 8.95 2.15
CA GLN A 20 40.75 8.14 1.34
C GLN A 20 39.73 9.02 0.67
N LEU A 21 39.11 9.96 1.39
CA LEU A 21 38.15 10.92 0.79
C LEU A 21 38.86 11.79 -0.27
N ALA A 22 40.06 12.28 0.03
CA ALA A 22 40.86 13.07 -0.88
C ALA A 22 41.19 12.31 -2.17
N SER A 23 41.55 11.03 -2.05
CA SER A 23 41.85 10.15 -3.20
C SER A 23 40.62 9.97 -4.10
N LEU A 24 39.44 9.77 -3.52
CA LEU A 24 38.15 9.66 -4.28
C LEU A 24 37.81 10.95 -5.05
N LEU A 25 38.19 12.10 -4.48
CA LEU A 25 37.89 13.42 -5.06
C LEU A 25 39.01 13.93 -5.97
N GLY A 26 40.15 13.24 -6.06
CA GLY A 26 41.31 13.66 -6.87
C GLY A 26 42.02 14.91 -6.32
N ILE A 27 42.01 15.13 -5.01
CA ILE A 27 42.61 16.30 -4.33
C ILE A 27 43.57 15.87 -3.24
N SER A 28 44.19 16.83 -2.54
CA SER A 28 45.07 16.55 -1.43
C SER A 28 44.33 16.32 -0.09
N ALA A 29 44.82 15.46 0.78
CA ALA A 29 44.31 15.27 2.12
C ALA A 29 44.31 16.57 2.94
N GLN A 30 45.30 17.46 2.69
CA GLN A 30 45.38 18.76 3.33
C GLN A 30 44.18 19.66 2.95
N ALA A 31 43.62 19.55 1.73
CA ALA A 31 42.42 20.28 1.33
C ALA A 31 41.20 19.79 2.13
N VAL A 32 41.02 18.47 2.27
CA VAL A 32 39.94 17.88 3.10
C VAL A 32 40.07 18.33 4.55
N SER A 33 41.29 18.29 5.12
CA SER A 33 41.56 18.76 6.48
C SER A 33 41.13 20.22 6.68
N LYS A 34 41.49 21.13 5.74
CA LYS A 34 41.09 22.54 5.79
C LYS A 34 39.61 22.74 5.71
N TRP A 35 38.90 21.92 4.94
CA TRP A 35 37.41 21.97 4.88
C TRP A 35 36.83 21.56 6.24
N GLU A 36 37.30 20.47 6.83
CA GLU A 36 36.78 19.95 8.10
C GLU A 36 37.10 20.87 9.29
N THR A 37 38.18 21.67 9.21
CA THR A 37 38.52 22.69 10.20
C THR A 37 37.89 24.05 9.95
N ASN A 38 37.10 24.18 8.85
CA ASN A 38 36.45 25.43 8.43
C ASN A 38 37.45 26.53 8.07
N GLU A 39 38.68 26.17 7.68
CA GLU A 39 39.68 27.13 7.21
C GLU A 39 39.43 27.56 5.76
N THR A 40 38.93 26.62 4.94
CA THR A 40 38.55 26.88 3.55
C THR A 40 37.25 26.15 3.21
N TYR A 41 36.61 26.57 2.13
CA TYR A 41 35.41 25.89 1.59
C TYR A 41 35.76 25.10 0.33
N PRO A 42 35.09 23.95 0.06
CA PRO A 42 35.21 23.26 -1.21
C PRO A 42 34.77 24.17 -2.35
N ASP A 43 35.40 24.02 -3.53
CA ASP A 43 34.92 24.61 -4.76
C ASP A 43 33.50 24.07 -5.10
N GLY A 44 32.66 24.90 -5.68
CA GLY A 44 31.31 24.51 -6.08
C GLY A 44 31.27 23.27 -6.99
N ALA A 45 32.28 23.08 -7.84
CA ALA A 45 32.41 21.91 -8.71
C ALA A 45 32.68 20.62 -7.93
N LEU A 46 33.20 20.71 -6.72
CA LEU A 46 33.45 19.55 -5.86
C LEU A 46 32.30 19.16 -4.95
N LEU A 47 31.27 20.00 -4.82
CA LEU A 47 30.16 19.73 -3.89
C LEU A 47 29.39 18.45 -4.26
N VAL A 48 29.10 18.25 -5.55
CA VAL A 48 28.42 17.02 -6.02
C VAL A 48 29.33 15.78 -5.86
N PRO A 49 30.61 15.81 -6.27
CA PRO A 49 31.55 14.73 -5.98
C PRO A 49 31.68 14.37 -4.48
N ILE A 50 31.71 15.38 -3.59
CA ILE A 50 31.76 15.16 -2.14
C ILE A 50 30.49 14.45 -1.67
N ALA A 51 29.31 14.94 -2.06
CA ALA A 51 28.03 14.35 -1.70
C ALA A 51 27.96 12.88 -2.14
N ASN A 52 28.37 12.57 -3.39
CA ASN A 52 28.42 11.22 -3.93
C ASN A 52 29.42 10.33 -3.18
N ALA A 53 30.63 10.82 -2.89
CA ALA A 53 31.66 10.06 -2.15
C ALA A 53 31.18 9.72 -0.73
N LEU A 54 30.42 10.61 -0.12
CA LEU A 54 29.83 10.45 1.20
C LEU A 54 28.47 9.77 1.19
N ASP A 55 27.90 9.49 -0.01
CA ASP A 55 26.59 8.87 -0.21
C ASP A 55 25.44 9.63 0.49
N VAL A 56 25.44 10.93 0.35
CA VAL A 56 24.42 11.84 0.88
C VAL A 56 23.96 12.81 -0.21
N SER A 57 22.78 13.39 -0.05
CA SER A 57 22.37 14.49 -0.91
C SER A 57 23.06 15.81 -0.53
N LEU A 58 23.12 16.75 -1.47
CA LEU A 58 23.62 18.11 -1.17
C LEU A 58 22.83 18.77 -0.05
N ASP A 59 21.52 18.58 0.01
CA ASP A 59 20.67 19.12 1.08
C ASP A 59 21.09 18.58 2.44
N VAL A 60 21.38 17.28 2.53
CA VAL A 60 21.88 16.64 3.76
C VAL A 60 23.27 17.15 4.10
N LEU A 61 24.14 17.31 3.09
CA LEU A 61 25.50 17.82 3.27
C LEU A 61 25.50 19.25 3.84
N PHE A 62 24.55 20.10 3.39
CA PHE A 62 24.39 21.47 3.87
C PHE A 62 23.51 21.62 5.10
N ASP A 63 23.07 20.53 5.71
CA ASP A 63 22.08 20.53 6.82
C ASP A 63 20.81 21.33 6.47
N ASN A 64 20.47 21.30 5.18
CA ASN A 64 19.27 21.95 4.70
C ASN A 64 18.05 21.11 5.14
N LYS A 65 17.50 21.43 6.30
CA LYS A 65 16.38 20.71 6.94
C LYS A 65 15.04 20.85 6.23
N ALA A 66 15.06 21.43 5.06
CA ALA A 66 13.84 21.77 4.33
C ALA A 66 13.26 20.61 3.51
N TYR A 67 13.10 19.43 4.11
CA TYR A 67 12.05 18.54 3.62
C TYR A 67 10.79 18.83 4.43
N SER A 68 9.94 19.71 3.92
CA SER A 68 8.57 19.77 4.42
C SER A 68 7.88 18.44 4.09
N MET A 69 6.87 18.05 4.87
CA MET A 69 6.06 16.85 4.53
C MET A 69 5.51 16.92 3.09
N ASN A 70 5.26 18.14 2.59
CA ASN A 70 4.85 18.36 1.19
C ASN A 70 5.95 17.98 0.19
N ASP A 71 7.22 18.23 0.50
CA ASP A 71 8.34 17.88 -0.39
C ASP A 71 8.52 16.37 -0.47
N ILE A 72 8.42 15.66 0.66
CA ILE A 72 8.49 14.19 0.70
C ILE A 72 7.33 13.59 -0.09
N SER A 73 6.11 14.04 0.17
CA SER A 73 4.90 13.56 -0.52
C SER A 73 4.97 13.79 -2.03
N THR A 74 5.49 14.96 -2.44
CA THR A 74 5.67 15.31 -3.85
C THR A 74 6.73 14.42 -4.51
N ARG A 75 7.84 14.15 -3.84
CA ARG A 75 8.89 13.26 -4.34
C ARG A 75 8.41 11.82 -4.50
N ILE A 76 7.68 11.29 -3.51
CA ILE A 76 7.07 9.95 -3.60
C ILE A 76 6.12 9.89 -4.79
N ARG A 77 5.23 10.89 -4.94
CA ARG A 77 4.31 10.96 -6.09
C ARG A 77 5.05 10.96 -7.42
N ASN A 78 6.07 11.82 -7.57
CA ASN A 78 6.84 11.92 -8.80
C ASN A 78 7.60 10.61 -9.08
N LEU A 79 8.22 10.02 -8.06
CA LEU A 79 8.90 8.72 -8.19
C LEU A 79 7.96 7.64 -8.74
N ILE A 80 6.74 7.56 -8.22
CA ILE A 80 5.74 6.60 -8.70
C ILE A 80 5.31 6.96 -10.13
N SER A 81 5.03 8.24 -10.42
CA SER A 81 4.56 8.69 -11.74
C SER A 81 5.61 8.49 -12.84
N ASP A 82 6.89 8.64 -12.52
CA ASP A 82 8.01 8.48 -13.46
C ASP A 82 8.40 7.00 -13.66
N THR A 83 7.86 6.10 -12.83
CA THR A 83 8.10 4.65 -12.95
C THR A 83 7.19 4.05 -14.04
N PRO A 84 7.68 3.14 -14.89
CA PRO A 84 6.85 2.42 -15.86
C PRO A 84 5.64 1.73 -15.21
N SER A 85 4.47 1.77 -15.87
CA SER A 85 3.18 1.36 -15.30
C SER A 85 3.16 -0.08 -14.77
N ASP A 86 3.89 -0.99 -15.42
CA ASP A 86 4.03 -2.39 -15.01
C ASP A 86 4.84 -2.57 -13.72
N LYS A 87 5.66 -1.57 -13.35
CA LYS A 87 6.50 -1.57 -12.14
C LYS A 87 5.96 -0.70 -11.01
N GLN A 88 4.99 0.16 -11.28
CA GLN A 88 4.47 1.12 -10.28
C GLN A 88 3.95 0.42 -9.03
N ILE A 89 3.19 -0.67 -9.19
CA ILE A 89 2.60 -1.36 -8.04
C ILE A 89 3.67 -2.05 -7.16
N HIS A 90 4.75 -2.54 -7.75
CA HIS A 90 5.88 -3.10 -7.01
C HIS A 90 6.55 -2.02 -6.16
N LEU A 91 6.86 -0.87 -6.77
CA LEU A 91 7.42 0.28 -6.05
C LEU A 91 6.50 0.76 -4.91
N VAL A 92 5.18 0.81 -5.15
CA VAL A 92 4.20 1.17 -4.11
C VAL A 92 4.24 0.17 -2.95
N ARG A 93 4.35 -1.13 -3.21
CA ARG A 93 4.47 -2.15 -2.15
C ARG A 93 5.76 -1.97 -1.34
N ASP A 94 6.87 -1.68 -2.01
CA ASP A 94 8.15 -1.42 -1.34
C ASP A 94 8.05 -0.19 -0.42
N ILE A 95 7.41 0.88 -0.89
CA ILE A 95 7.16 2.07 -0.08
C ILE A 95 6.27 1.72 1.12
N CYS A 96 5.19 0.97 0.93
CA CYS A 96 4.30 0.53 2.00
C CYS A 96 5.04 -0.32 3.04
N TRP A 97 5.94 -1.20 2.60
CA TRP A 97 6.80 -1.98 3.47
C TRP A 97 7.73 -1.09 4.33
N GLN A 98 8.33 -0.05 3.73
CA GLN A 98 9.14 0.90 4.49
C GLN A 98 8.31 1.71 5.50
N ILE A 99 7.07 2.05 5.16
CA ILE A 99 6.14 2.71 6.08
C ILE A 99 5.90 1.82 7.30
N GLU A 100 5.60 0.53 7.10
CA GLU A 100 5.36 -0.40 8.21
C GLU A 100 6.61 -0.62 9.06
N LYS A 101 7.78 -0.78 8.44
CA LYS A 101 9.06 -0.84 9.17
C LYS A 101 9.28 0.41 10.03
N GLY A 102 8.95 1.59 9.51
CA GLY A 102 9.05 2.85 10.26
C GLY A 102 8.09 2.91 11.45
N LEU A 103 6.85 2.44 11.28
CA LEU A 103 5.86 2.37 12.36
C LEU A 103 6.24 1.36 13.44
N PHE A 104 6.90 0.28 13.08
CA PHE A 104 7.40 -0.71 14.03
C PHE A 104 8.52 -0.16 14.91
N ASN A 105 9.14 0.97 14.51
CA ASN A 105 10.29 1.59 15.17
C ASN A 105 11.41 0.59 15.47
N CYS A 106 11.63 -0.33 14.54
CA CYS A 106 12.56 -1.42 14.72
C CYS A 106 13.98 -0.96 14.42
N ARG A 107 14.81 -0.85 15.47
CA ARG A 107 16.26 -0.74 15.34
C ARG A 107 16.93 -2.08 15.02
N MET A 108 16.20 -3.18 15.14
CA MET A 108 16.68 -4.49 14.73
C MET A 108 16.63 -4.55 13.21
N ALA A 109 17.74 -4.95 12.62
CA ALA A 109 17.77 -5.42 11.24
C ALA A 109 16.84 -6.63 11.14
N ILE A 110 15.56 -6.37 10.89
CA ILE A 110 14.68 -7.40 10.32
C ILE A 110 15.15 -7.48 8.88
N GLU A 111 16.27 -8.18 8.73
CA GLU A 111 16.82 -8.51 7.45
C GLU A 111 15.72 -9.16 6.63
N GLU A 112 15.29 -8.47 5.59
CA GLU A 112 14.97 -8.90 4.25
C GLU A 112 14.43 -10.34 4.02
N ARG A 113 13.84 -10.99 5.03
CA ARG A 113 13.11 -12.25 4.84
C ARG A 113 11.78 -12.05 4.11
N TYR A 114 11.34 -10.82 4.01
CA TYR A 114 10.14 -10.43 3.31
C TYR A 114 10.54 -9.76 2.00
N SER A 115 10.41 -10.50 0.90
CA SER A 115 10.44 -9.91 -0.43
C SER A 115 9.00 -9.71 -0.91
N PRO A 116 8.53 -8.47 -1.11
CA PRO A 116 7.21 -8.22 -1.68
C PRO A 116 7.06 -8.80 -3.09
N ASP A 117 8.15 -9.11 -3.76
CA ASP A 117 8.18 -9.64 -5.13
C ASP A 117 8.22 -11.16 -5.21
N GLU A 118 8.62 -11.85 -4.13
CA GLU A 118 8.64 -13.30 -4.09
C GLU A 118 7.34 -13.85 -3.52
N ILE A 119 6.51 -14.40 -4.39
CA ILE A 119 5.38 -15.23 -3.98
C ILE A 119 5.95 -16.59 -3.55
N ASN A 120 6.34 -16.68 -2.30
CA ASN A 120 6.80 -17.93 -1.73
C ASN A 120 5.62 -18.87 -1.44
N MET A 121 5.91 -20.18 -1.37
CA MET A 121 4.95 -21.22 -0.99
C MET A 121 4.32 -20.94 0.39
N GLN A 122 4.99 -20.16 1.25
CA GLN A 122 4.47 -19.67 2.53
C GLN A 122 4.12 -18.21 2.43
N THR A 123 2.86 -17.90 2.60
CA THR A 123 2.40 -16.51 2.75
C THR A 123 3.04 -15.91 4.00
N GLN A 124 3.66 -14.76 3.83
CA GLN A 124 4.18 -13.96 4.93
C GLN A 124 3.30 -12.74 5.12
N SER A 125 3.08 -12.37 6.36
CA SER A 125 2.35 -11.15 6.70
C SER A 125 3.04 -10.42 7.85
N SER A 126 2.81 -9.12 7.88
CA SER A 126 3.30 -8.23 8.90
C SER A 126 2.15 -7.32 9.34
N TYR A 127 2.03 -7.03 10.63
CA TYR A 127 0.99 -6.16 11.14
C TYR A 127 1.41 -5.41 12.39
N ILE A 128 0.89 -4.21 12.53
CA ILE A 128 1.06 -3.36 13.70
C ILE A 128 -0.31 -2.89 14.16
N LEU A 129 -0.60 -3.13 15.43
CA LEU A 129 -1.83 -2.74 16.10
C LEU A 129 -1.49 -1.74 17.20
N SER A 130 -2.14 -0.59 17.20
CA SER A 130 -1.94 0.46 18.20
C SER A 130 -3.26 1.14 18.57
N ASP A 131 -3.22 2.02 19.56
CA ASP A 131 -4.36 2.89 19.90
C ASP A 131 -4.67 3.96 18.85
N TYR A 132 -3.81 4.08 17.82
CA TYR A 132 -3.95 5.04 16.72
C TYR A 132 -4.40 4.40 15.40
N GLY A 133 -4.55 3.09 15.38
CA GLY A 133 -4.96 2.33 14.22
C GLY A 133 -4.14 1.07 14.00
N PHE A 134 -4.30 0.43 12.84
CA PHE A 134 -3.48 -0.70 12.47
C PHE A 134 -3.03 -0.67 11.02
N THR A 135 -1.90 -1.34 10.77
CA THR A 135 -1.41 -1.64 9.42
C THR A 135 -1.32 -3.14 9.21
N HIS A 136 -1.46 -3.56 7.97
CA HIS A 136 -1.24 -4.93 7.54
C HIS A 136 -0.60 -4.95 6.16
N VAL A 137 0.45 -5.74 6.01
CA VAL A 137 1.14 -6.01 4.74
C VAL A 137 1.22 -7.51 4.53
N SER A 138 0.91 -7.98 3.33
CA SER A 138 1.02 -9.39 2.99
C SER A 138 1.66 -9.58 1.61
N ASN A 139 2.45 -10.65 1.45
CA ASN A 139 2.98 -11.11 0.18
C ASN A 139 2.32 -12.41 -0.31
N GLY A 140 1.14 -12.75 0.20
CA GLY A 140 0.38 -13.93 -0.20
C GLY A 140 0.03 -13.96 -1.69
N ARG A 141 -0.83 -14.91 -2.09
CA ARG A 141 -1.31 -15.02 -3.49
C ARG A 141 -2.00 -13.75 -3.98
N ALA A 142 -2.54 -12.97 -3.06
CA ALA A 142 -3.07 -11.64 -3.28
C ALA A 142 -2.35 -10.65 -2.34
N PRO A 143 -1.12 -10.23 -2.68
CA PRO A 143 -0.38 -9.28 -1.85
C PRO A 143 -1.17 -7.99 -1.69
N PHE A 144 -1.28 -7.48 -0.47
CA PHE A 144 -1.97 -6.24 -0.19
C PHE A 144 -1.35 -5.47 0.98
N PHE A 145 -1.66 -4.20 1.02
CA PHE A 145 -1.35 -3.31 2.13
C PHE A 145 -2.61 -2.55 2.52
N CYS A 146 -2.86 -2.45 3.82
CA CYS A 146 -3.93 -1.61 4.33
C CYS A 146 -3.49 -0.83 5.56
N VAL A 147 -4.08 0.34 5.73
CA VAL A 147 -3.94 1.20 6.90
C VAL A 147 -5.34 1.57 7.36
N PHE A 148 -5.65 1.23 8.60
CA PHE A 148 -6.90 1.64 9.23
C PHE A 148 -6.56 2.54 10.41
N PRO A 149 -6.77 3.85 10.29
CA PRO A 149 -6.57 4.77 11.39
C PRO A 149 -7.60 4.52 12.48
N GLU A 150 -7.26 4.85 13.72
CA GLU A 150 -8.27 4.91 14.78
C GLU A 150 -9.26 6.03 14.44
N TYR A 151 -10.54 5.72 14.44
CA TYR A 151 -11.56 6.73 14.28
C TYR A 151 -11.63 7.58 15.55
N GLY A 152 -11.56 8.91 15.42
CA GLY A 152 -11.72 9.83 16.55
C GLY A 152 -13.10 9.70 17.21
N ASN A 153 -14.09 9.25 16.43
CA ASN A 153 -15.39 8.82 16.92
C ASN A 153 -15.38 7.34 17.20
N ASN A 154 -16.21 6.88 18.11
CA ASN A 154 -16.35 5.49 18.48
C ASN A 154 -16.60 4.62 17.23
N LEU A 155 -15.82 3.56 17.04
CA LEU A 155 -16.00 2.62 15.93
C LEU A 155 -17.42 2.02 15.92
N SER A 156 -18.05 1.91 17.10
CA SER A 156 -19.45 1.51 17.24
C SER A 156 -20.42 2.44 16.49
N ASP A 157 -20.12 3.74 16.38
CA ASP A 157 -20.96 4.68 15.64
C ASP A 157 -20.87 4.47 14.13
N VAL A 158 -19.72 3.98 13.65
CA VAL A 158 -19.50 3.64 12.23
C VAL A 158 -20.11 2.28 11.88
N ILE A 159 -19.95 1.29 12.75
CA ILE A 159 -20.45 -0.08 12.54
C ILE A 159 -21.95 -0.16 12.88
N GLY A 160 -22.43 0.68 13.79
CA GLY A 160 -23.80 0.64 14.28
C GLY A 160 -24.12 -0.70 14.97
N ASN A 161 -25.34 -1.20 14.76
CA ASN A 161 -25.76 -2.51 15.29
C ASN A 161 -25.33 -3.70 14.41
N GLY A 162 -24.54 -3.48 13.36
CA GLY A 162 -24.06 -4.50 12.45
C GLY A 162 -25.10 -5.00 11.41
N GLU A 163 -26.31 -4.45 11.38
CA GLU A 163 -27.39 -4.93 10.51
C GLU A 163 -27.03 -4.80 9.01
N GLU A 164 -26.45 -3.67 8.62
CA GLU A 164 -26.03 -3.47 7.24
C GLU A 164 -24.88 -4.41 6.85
N MET A 165 -23.93 -4.65 7.76
CA MET A 165 -22.88 -5.64 7.53
C MET A 165 -23.43 -7.04 7.43
N ARG A 166 -24.42 -7.40 8.27
CA ARG A 166 -25.08 -8.70 8.23
C ARG A 166 -25.73 -8.95 6.88
N LYS A 167 -26.36 -7.94 6.26
CA LYS A 167 -26.92 -8.03 4.91
C LYS A 167 -25.85 -8.32 3.86
N ILE A 168 -24.70 -7.62 3.93
CA ILE A 168 -23.58 -7.83 3.02
C ILE A 168 -23.02 -9.25 3.17
N PHE A 169 -22.76 -9.70 4.40
CA PHE A 169 -22.25 -11.05 4.64
C PHE A 169 -23.25 -12.14 4.26
N ALA A 170 -24.55 -11.92 4.49
CA ALA A 170 -25.60 -12.85 4.06
C ALA A 170 -25.63 -13.00 2.54
N ALA A 171 -25.55 -11.89 1.80
CA ALA A 171 -25.49 -11.89 0.34
C ALA A 171 -24.24 -12.65 -0.17
N LEU A 172 -23.07 -12.43 0.44
CA LEU A 172 -21.84 -13.13 0.07
C LEU A 172 -21.84 -14.61 0.46
N ALA A 173 -22.64 -15.02 1.45
CA ALA A 173 -22.76 -16.40 1.88
C ALA A 173 -23.66 -17.26 0.97
N SER A 174 -24.47 -16.65 0.08
CA SER A 174 -25.30 -17.37 -0.88
C SER A 174 -24.42 -17.98 -1.98
N PRO A 175 -24.47 -19.31 -2.20
CA PRO A 175 -23.71 -19.95 -3.29
C PRO A 175 -24.10 -19.44 -4.67
N GLU A 176 -25.37 -19.17 -4.90
CA GLU A 176 -25.93 -18.65 -6.15
C GLU A 176 -25.41 -17.23 -6.41
N THR A 177 -25.50 -16.36 -5.40
CA THR A 177 -24.99 -14.99 -5.47
C THR A 177 -23.48 -14.99 -5.70
N MET A 178 -22.74 -15.88 -5.03
CA MET A 178 -21.28 -15.98 -5.23
C MET A 178 -20.92 -16.41 -6.65
N ARG A 179 -21.65 -17.37 -7.26
CA ARG A 179 -21.43 -17.76 -8.67
C ARG A 179 -21.67 -16.60 -9.62
N ALA A 180 -22.78 -15.89 -9.46
CA ALA A 180 -23.10 -14.71 -10.25
C ALA A 180 -22.05 -13.60 -10.08
N LEU A 181 -21.60 -13.34 -8.86
CA LEU A 181 -20.59 -12.34 -8.53
C LEU A 181 -19.25 -12.64 -9.21
N LEU A 182 -18.77 -13.89 -9.11
CA LEU A 182 -17.52 -14.31 -9.73
C LEU A 182 -17.61 -14.25 -11.27
N PHE A 183 -18.75 -14.59 -11.86
CA PHE A 183 -18.98 -14.43 -13.28
C PHE A 183 -18.93 -12.96 -13.71
N ILE A 184 -19.61 -12.07 -12.98
CA ILE A 184 -19.61 -10.63 -13.26
C ILE A 184 -18.21 -10.04 -13.19
N PHE A 185 -17.38 -10.46 -12.22
CA PHE A 185 -16.02 -9.97 -12.10
C PHE A 185 -15.07 -10.43 -13.20
N GLN A 186 -15.45 -11.43 -14.00
CA GLN A 186 -14.72 -11.83 -15.20
C GLN A 186 -15.09 -10.98 -16.43
N LYS A 187 -16.11 -10.13 -16.33
CA LYS A 187 -16.56 -9.28 -17.43
C LYS A 187 -15.97 -7.89 -17.35
N GLU A 188 -15.97 -7.22 -18.49
CA GLU A 188 -15.60 -5.81 -18.55
C GLU A 188 -16.59 -4.94 -17.75
N ALA A 189 -16.15 -3.75 -17.38
CA ALA A 189 -17.00 -2.77 -16.70
C ALA A 189 -18.24 -2.43 -17.57
N ASN A 190 -19.37 -2.27 -16.92
CA ASN A 190 -20.66 -2.00 -17.56
C ASN A 190 -21.19 -3.15 -18.45
N TYR A 191 -20.77 -4.40 -18.19
CA TYR A 191 -21.37 -5.55 -18.84
C TYR A 191 -22.87 -5.58 -18.61
N LEU A 192 -23.63 -5.61 -19.70
CA LEU A 192 -25.08 -5.54 -19.73
C LEU A 192 -25.66 -6.95 -19.85
N PHE A 193 -26.69 -7.27 -19.05
CA PHE A 193 -27.32 -8.59 -19.07
C PHE A 193 -28.77 -8.53 -18.60
N GLU A 194 -29.56 -9.52 -18.99
CA GLU A 194 -30.88 -9.85 -18.45
C GLU A 194 -30.74 -10.91 -17.35
N ALA A 195 -31.70 -10.97 -16.42
CA ALA A 195 -31.67 -11.95 -15.33
C ALA A 195 -31.68 -13.40 -15.83
N GLU A 196 -32.44 -13.66 -16.89
CA GLU A 196 -32.55 -14.97 -17.54
C GLU A 196 -31.18 -15.42 -18.10
N VAL A 197 -30.44 -14.51 -18.74
CA VAL A 197 -29.09 -14.79 -19.29
C VAL A 197 -28.15 -15.11 -18.18
N LEU A 198 -28.19 -14.38 -17.07
CA LEU A 198 -27.33 -14.65 -15.91
C LEU A 198 -27.67 -16.01 -15.28
N SER A 199 -28.96 -16.35 -15.17
CA SER A 199 -29.46 -17.65 -14.70
C SER A 199 -28.88 -18.81 -15.52
N GLU A 200 -28.90 -18.71 -16.84
CA GLU A 200 -28.40 -19.75 -17.74
C GLU A 200 -26.86 -19.87 -17.67
N LEU A 201 -26.16 -18.74 -17.75
CA LEU A 201 -24.68 -18.72 -17.77
C LEU A 201 -24.04 -19.12 -16.43
N CYS A 202 -24.71 -18.91 -15.32
CA CYS A 202 -24.22 -19.25 -13.99
C CYS A 202 -24.85 -20.52 -13.41
N GLU A 203 -25.70 -21.21 -14.17
CA GLU A 203 -26.43 -22.41 -13.73
C GLU A 203 -27.20 -22.16 -12.41
N ILE A 204 -27.91 -21.02 -12.34
CA ILE A 204 -28.69 -20.62 -11.19
C ILE A 204 -30.15 -20.93 -11.46
N PRO A 205 -30.89 -21.64 -10.57
CA PRO A 205 -32.31 -21.89 -10.72
C PRO A 205 -33.10 -20.58 -10.86
N ARG A 206 -34.05 -20.53 -11.77
CA ARG A 206 -34.84 -19.33 -12.06
C ARG A 206 -35.56 -18.80 -10.81
N GLU A 207 -36.03 -19.69 -9.96
CA GLU A 207 -36.68 -19.36 -8.69
C GLU A 207 -35.73 -18.63 -7.69
N CYS A 208 -34.41 -18.74 -7.84
CA CYS A 208 -33.44 -18.06 -7.02
C CYS A 208 -33.03 -16.67 -7.55
N MET A 209 -33.39 -16.35 -8.82
CA MET A 209 -32.82 -15.15 -9.48
C MET A 209 -33.26 -13.85 -8.83
N ASP A 210 -34.50 -13.72 -8.36
CA ASP A 210 -34.94 -12.50 -7.66
C ASP A 210 -34.11 -12.23 -6.39
N ALA A 211 -33.79 -13.29 -5.64
CA ALA A 211 -32.92 -13.19 -4.46
C ALA A 211 -31.48 -12.83 -4.86
N VAL A 212 -30.95 -13.48 -5.89
CA VAL A 212 -29.59 -13.20 -6.40
C VAL A 212 -29.47 -11.76 -6.89
N ILE A 213 -30.41 -11.28 -7.68
CA ILE A 213 -30.40 -9.88 -8.16
C ILE A 213 -30.47 -8.90 -6.98
N LYS A 214 -31.33 -9.16 -6.00
CA LYS A 214 -31.44 -8.35 -4.79
C LYS A 214 -30.12 -8.31 -4.01
N ASP A 215 -29.44 -9.44 -3.90
CA ASP A 215 -28.14 -9.54 -3.25
C ASP A 215 -27.08 -8.75 -4.03
N LEU A 216 -27.00 -8.91 -5.35
CA LEU A 216 -26.05 -8.18 -6.20
C LEU A 216 -26.27 -6.65 -6.14
N VAL A 217 -27.54 -6.21 -6.04
CA VAL A 217 -27.87 -4.80 -5.81
C VAL A 217 -27.48 -4.35 -4.41
N THR A 218 -27.71 -5.18 -3.40
CA THR A 218 -27.28 -4.91 -2.01
C THR A 218 -25.76 -4.74 -1.91
N LEU A 219 -25.02 -5.61 -2.60
CA LEU A 219 -23.56 -5.51 -2.75
C LEU A 219 -23.14 -4.31 -3.63
N ARG A 220 -24.09 -3.65 -4.28
CA ARG A 220 -23.88 -2.53 -5.20
C ARG A 220 -22.94 -2.87 -6.37
N VAL A 221 -22.86 -4.10 -6.79
CA VAL A 221 -22.06 -4.57 -7.93
C VAL A 221 -22.87 -4.62 -9.22
N VAL A 222 -24.18 -4.47 -9.11
CA VAL A 222 -25.14 -4.42 -10.21
C VAL A 222 -26.06 -3.23 -10.03
N GLN A 223 -26.45 -2.60 -11.13
CA GLN A 223 -27.49 -1.58 -11.17
C GLN A 223 -28.51 -1.94 -12.24
N GLN A 224 -29.77 -1.74 -11.92
CA GLN A 224 -30.91 -1.94 -12.82
C GLN A 224 -31.14 -0.71 -13.71
N SER A 225 -31.52 -0.94 -14.93
CA SER A 225 -32.00 0.07 -15.88
C SER A 225 -33.10 -0.53 -16.74
N ASP A 226 -34.17 0.18 -16.94
CA ASP A 226 -35.22 -0.22 -17.89
C ASP A 226 -34.92 0.38 -19.26
N ALA A 227 -35.04 -0.42 -20.30
CA ALA A 227 -34.83 -0.01 -21.69
C ALA A 227 -36.01 -0.48 -22.55
N GLU A 228 -36.42 0.33 -23.52
CA GLU A 228 -37.39 -0.07 -24.53
C GLU A 228 -36.65 -0.70 -25.71
N ILE A 229 -36.92 -1.97 -25.97
CA ILE A 229 -36.39 -2.74 -27.09
C ILE A 229 -37.55 -3.30 -27.89
N ASP A 230 -37.63 -2.95 -29.18
CA ASP A 230 -38.71 -3.36 -30.08
C ASP A 230 -40.12 -3.11 -29.52
N GLY A 231 -40.35 -1.95 -28.87
CA GLY A 231 -41.62 -1.56 -28.29
C GLY A 231 -41.99 -2.29 -26.99
N LYS A 232 -41.09 -3.03 -26.40
CA LYS A 232 -41.24 -3.70 -25.09
C LYS A 232 -40.26 -3.12 -24.08
N ILE A 233 -40.76 -2.88 -22.87
CA ILE A 233 -39.90 -2.49 -21.75
C ILE A 233 -39.21 -3.76 -21.21
N CYS A 234 -37.88 -3.78 -21.30
CA CYS A 234 -37.03 -4.84 -20.77
C CYS A 234 -36.23 -4.29 -19.58
N THR A 235 -36.16 -5.05 -18.51
CA THR A 235 -35.32 -4.73 -17.37
C THR A 235 -33.94 -5.31 -17.63
N LEU A 236 -32.97 -4.42 -17.74
CA LEU A 236 -31.57 -4.75 -17.94
C LEU A 236 -30.74 -4.45 -16.68
N TYR A 237 -29.73 -5.22 -16.49
CA TYR A 237 -28.76 -5.03 -15.40
C TYR A 237 -27.38 -4.78 -15.97
N TYR A 238 -26.65 -3.85 -15.38
CA TYR A 238 -25.27 -3.61 -15.76
C TYR A 238 -24.32 -3.70 -14.58
N SER A 239 -23.15 -4.30 -14.84
CA SER A 239 -22.15 -4.53 -13.82
C SER A 239 -21.45 -3.24 -13.43
N LYS A 240 -21.28 -3.05 -12.13
CA LYS A 240 -20.44 -2.02 -11.53
C LYS A 240 -19.47 -2.69 -10.56
N PRO A 241 -18.35 -3.30 -11.05
CA PRO A 241 -17.40 -3.96 -10.17
C PRO A 241 -16.97 -3.01 -9.06
N ARG A 242 -17.21 -3.39 -7.82
CA ARG A 242 -16.81 -2.62 -6.66
C ARG A 242 -15.52 -3.16 -6.08
N HIS A 243 -14.45 -2.37 -6.20
CA HIS A 243 -13.14 -2.71 -5.64
C HIS A 243 -13.20 -3.06 -4.14
N LEU A 244 -14.11 -2.46 -3.35
CA LEU A 244 -14.27 -2.80 -1.93
C LEU A 244 -14.79 -4.22 -1.69
N ILE A 245 -15.67 -4.75 -2.57
CA ILE A 245 -16.10 -6.15 -2.49
C ILE A 245 -14.94 -7.07 -2.85
N ILE A 246 -14.17 -6.72 -3.87
CA ILE A 246 -12.96 -7.48 -4.24
C ILE A 246 -11.97 -7.48 -3.07
N ALA A 247 -11.72 -6.32 -2.44
CA ALA A 247 -10.86 -6.22 -1.27
C ALA A 247 -11.36 -7.09 -0.11
N LEU A 248 -12.67 -7.07 0.19
CA LEU A 248 -13.27 -7.91 1.22
C LEU A 248 -13.08 -9.41 0.94
N MET A 249 -13.23 -9.83 -0.34
CA MET A 249 -12.97 -11.22 -0.75
C MET A 249 -11.50 -11.59 -0.59
N LEU A 250 -10.57 -10.69 -0.92
CA LEU A 250 -9.13 -10.90 -0.72
C LEU A 250 -8.79 -11.02 0.77
N PHE A 251 -9.37 -10.18 1.63
CA PHE A 251 -9.21 -10.30 3.09
C PHE A 251 -9.76 -11.65 3.60
N ALA A 252 -10.95 -12.05 3.15
CA ALA A 252 -11.53 -13.34 3.51
C ALA A 252 -10.65 -14.51 3.05
N HIS A 253 -10.03 -14.39 1.87
CA HIS A 253 -9.06 -15.37 1.38
C HIS A 253 -7.85 -15.48 2.31
N GLU A 254 -7.25 -14.34 2.70
CA GLU A 254 -6.08 -14.32 3.59
C GLU A 254 -6.38 -14.92 4.97
N LEU A 255 -7.60 -14.78 5.48
CA LEU A 255 -8.02 -15.40 6.76
C LEU A 255 -7.98 -16.94 6.74
N ASN A 256 -8.05 -17.57 5.56
CA ASN A 256 -7.97 -19.03 5.42
C ASN A 256 -6.52 -19.54 5.35
N TYR A 257 -5.54 -18.69 5.21
CA TYR A 257 -4.13 -19.08 5.12
C TYR A 257 -3.43 -18.81 6.46
N GLN A 258 -2.73 -19.82 6.96
CA GLN A 258 -1.77 -19.61 8.04
C GLN A 258 -0.53 -18.94 7.43
N SER A 259 -0.43 -17.64 7.59
CA SER A 259 0.74 -16.89 7.17
C SER A 259 1.83 -16.93 8.24
N GLY A 260 3.08 -17.05 7.83
CA GLY A 260 4.20 -16.72 8.70
C GLY A 260 4.18 -15.23 9.03
N CYS A 261 4.46 -14.85 10.28
CA CYS A 261 4.53 -13.43 10.65
C CYS A 261 5.96 -12.91 10.51
N CYS A 262 6.15 -11.84 9.74
CA CYS A 262 7.44 -11.16 9.58
C CYS A 262 7.70 -10.14 10.69
N MET A 263 6.68 -9.30 10.97
CA MET A 263 6.71 -8.32 12.04
C MET A 263 5.35 -8.29 12.74
N GLN A 264 5.38 -8.17 14.06
CA GLN A 264 4.17 -8.06 14.85
C GLN A 264 4.41 -7.08 15.99
N ALA A 265 3.58 -6.04 16.06
CA ALA A 265 3.50 -5.16 17.22
C ALA A 265 2.05 -5.06 17.66
N HIS A 266 1.79 -5.29 18.93
CA HIS A 266 0.48 -5.19 19.55
C HIS A 266 0.58 -4.27 20.76
N ASN A 267 0.51 -2.96 20.51
CA ASN A 267 0.63 -1.90 21.51
C ASN A 267 -0.73 -1.24 21.81
N ARG A 268 -1.84 -1.95 21.50
CA ARG A 268 -3.18 -1.43 21.74
C ARG A 268 -3.58 -1.66 23.20
N SER A 269 -3.95 -0.59 23.87
CA SER A 269 -4.45 -0.59 25.24
C SER A 269 -5.98 -0.43 25.34
N LYS A 270 -6.62 0.09 24.28
CA LYS A 270 -8.04 0.37 24.21
C LYS A 270 -8.83 -0.75 23.55
N PRO A 271 -10.08 -1.01 23.94
CA PRO A 271 -10.94 -1.93 23.21
C PRO A 271 -11.22 -1.42 21.79
N TYR A 272 -11.48 -2.36 20.84
CA TYR A 272 -11.81 -2.01 19.45
C TYR A 272 -13.18 -1.32 19.30
N LEU A 273 -14.12 -1.74 20.12
CA LEU A 273 -15.47 -1.17 20.17
C LEU A 273 -15.71 -0.60 21.56
N ARG A 274 -16.32 0.56 21.65
CA ARG A 274 -16.69 1.24 22.88
C ARG A 274 -18.20 1.44 22.93
#